data_2498dc8afe8888f5034852ef483b37fb
#
_entry.id   2498dc8afe8888f5034852ef483b37fb
#
_cell.length_a   1.000
_cell.length_b   1.000
_cell.length_c   1.000
_cell.angle_alpha   90.00
_cell.angle_beta   90.00
_cell.angle_gamma   90.00
#
_symmetry.space_group_name_H-M   'P 1'
#
loop_
_entity.id
_entity.type
_entity.pdbx_description
1 polymer ?
#
loop_
_entity_poly.entity_id
_entity_poly.type
_entity_poly.pdbx_seq_one_letter_code
_entity_poly.pdbx_strand_id
1 'polypeptide(L)'
;MSGGYLLDTNIALFAAAAPEMLSRAVRNALKNGPNVLSVIAFWEVVLKSSKGKLDVGDPLEWWENSLNDLAATSLPFRPAHVAAIRGLANIHQDPFDRALIAQAMVEGFTLLTSDELIPKYASARFRVIG
;
A
#
# COMPACT_ATOMS: atom_id res chain seq x y z
N MET A 1 14.56 -11.69 7.84
CA MET A 1 13.58 -10.86 8.53
C MET A 1 13.19 -9.67 7.67
N SER A 2 11.95 -9.48 7.48
CA SER A 2 11.50 -8.34 6.71
C SER A 2 11.02 -7.26 7.67
N GLY A 3 11.61 -6.11 7.60
CA GLY A 3 11.25 -4.94 8.40
C GLY A 3 10.68 -3.82 7.57
N GLY A 4 10.28 -4.11 6.34
CA GLY A 4 9.83 -3.11 5.41
C GLY A 4 8.40 -2.63 5.65
N TYR A 5 8.08 -1.51 5.01
CA TYR A 5 6.77 -0.89 5.04
C TYR A 5 6.14 -0.97 3.66
N LEU A 6 4.96 -1.59 3.59
CA LEU A 6 4.15 -1.61 2.38
C LEU A 6 3.15 -0.47 2.46
N LEU A 7 3.11 0.36 1.43
CA LEU A 7 2.20 1.51 1.40
C LEU A 7 0.87 1.10 0.77
N ASP A 8 -0.25 1.50 1.40
CA ASP A 8 -1.50 1.43 0.67
C ASP A 8 -1.53 2.57 -0.38
N THR A 9 -2.48 2.48 -1.29
CA THR A 9 -2.55 3.40 -2.43
C THR A 9 -2.69 4.85 -1.99
N ASN A 10 -3.55 5.12 -1.00
CA ASN A 10 -3.76 6.49 -0.53
C ASN A 10 -2.52 7.06 0.14
N ILE A 11 -1.77 6.26 0.87
CA ILE A 11 -0.50 6.73 1.47
C ILE A 11 0.47 7.15 0.37
N ALA A 12 0.60 6.36 -0.69
CA ALA A 12 1.47 6.71 -1.82
C ALA A 12 1.00 8.00 -2.50
N LEU A 13 -0.30 8.16 -2.70
CA LEU A 13 -0.87 9.38 -3.31
C LEU A 13 -0.66 10.60 -2.43
N PHE A 14 -0.90 10.49 -1.11
CA PHE A 14 -0.67 11.59 -0.17
C PHE A 14 0.80 11.98 -0.09
N ALA A 15 1.70 11.01 -0.08
CA ALA A 15 3.13 11.29 -0.03
C ALA A 15 3.58 12.15 -1.21
N ALA A 16 2.99 11.94 -2.39
CA ALA A 16 3.33 12.69 -3.61
C ALA A 16 2.68 14.07 -3.65
N ALA A 17 1.41 14.19 -3.26
CA ALA A 17 0.60 15.38 -3.54
C ALA A 17 0.15 16.15 -2.29
N ALA A 18 0.04 15.50 -1.14
CA ALA A 18 -0.51 16.11 0.07
C ALA A 18 0.10 15.47 1.34
N PRO A 19 1.42 15.60 1.54
CA PRO A 19 2.10 14.95 2.67
C PRO A 19 1.56 15.38 4.04
N GLU A 20 0.92 16.53 4.13
CA GLU A 20 0.26 17.00 5.36
C GLU A 20 -0.90 16.11 5.79
N MET A 21 -1.43 15.29 4.89
CA MET A 21 -2.49 14.33 5.19
C MET A 21 -1.97 13.08 5.91
N LEU A 22 -0.66 12.89 5.93
CA LEU A 22 -0.06 11.73 6.57
C LEU A 22 0.08 11.95 8.08
N SER A 23 -0.20 10.91 8.87
CA SER A 23 0.05 10.95 10.30
C SER A 23 1.55 11.05 10.59
N ARG A 24 1.90 11.48 11.79
CA ARG A 24 3.31 11.52 12.22
C ARG A 24 3.93 10.13 12.16
N ALA A 25 3.20 9.12 12.61
CA ALA A 25 3.70 7.74 12.63
C ALA A 25 4.00 7.24 11.21
N VAL A 26 3.11 7.53 10.25
CA VAL A 26 3.32 7.15 8.86
C VAL A 26 4.51 7.90 8.27
N ARG A 27 4.61 9.21 8.52
CA ARG A 27 5.75 10.00 8.01
C ARG A 27 7.09 9.48 8.56
N ASN A 28 7.13 9.12 9.83
CA ASN A 28 8.34 8.56 10.44
C ASN A 28 8.70 7.21 9.81
N ALA A 29 7.72 6.36 9.57
CA ALA A 29 7.93 5.07 8.92
C ALA A 29 8.48 5.25 7.50
N LEU A 30 7.89 6.14 6.72
CA LEU A 30 8.35 6.42 5.35
C LEU A 30 9.79 6.92 5.32
N LYS A 31 10.14 7.78 6.27
CA LYS A 31 11.50 8.34 6.38
C LYS A 31 12.52 7.26 6.72
N ASN A 32 12.16 6.30 7.57
CA ASN A 32 13.06 5.24 8.00
C ASN A 32 13.19 4.12 6.96
N GLY A 33 12.10 3.76 6.34
CA GLY A 33 12.08 2.66 5.36
C GLY A 33 12.55 1.32 5.93
N PRO A 34 12.84 0.36 5.09
CA PRO A 34 12.68 0.38 3.64
C PRO A 34 11.22 0.41 3.21
N ASN A 35 10.95 1.16 2.16
CA ASN A 35 9.59 1.32 1.63
C ASN A 35 9.36 0.39 0.44
N VAL A 36 8.16 -0.14 0.35
CA VAL A 36 7.75 -1.06 -0.70
C VAL A 36 6.44 -0.57 -1.30
N LEU A 37 6.37 -0.52 -2.62
CA LEU A 37 5.18 -0.12 -3.34
C LEU A 37 4.72 -1.27 -4.23
N SER A 38 3.50 -1.74 -4.01
CA SER A 38 2.96 -2.88 -4.74
C SER A 38 2.45 -2.49 -6.12
N VAL A 39 2.57 -3.38 -7.09
CA VAL A 39 1.90 -3.24 -8.38
C VAL A 39 0.38 -3.18 -8.24
N ILE A 40 -0.16 -3.67 -7.12
CA ILE A 40 -1.59 -3.53 -6.79
C ILE A 40 -1.97 -2.04 -6.66
N ALA A 41 -1.14 -1.24 -5.99
CA ALA A 41 -1.37 0.20 -5.90
C ALA A 41 -1.31 0.85 -7.29
N PHE A 42 -0.37 0.45 -8.12
CA PHE A 42 -0.27 0.93 -9.49
C PHE A 42 -1.53 0.59 -10.30
N TRP A 43 -1.98 -0.65 -10.21
CA TRP A 43 -3.21 -1.08 -10.88
C TRP A 43 -4.42 -0.26 -10.44
N GLU A 44 -4.56 -0.04 -9.14
CA GLU A 44 -5.65 0.79 -8.61
C GLU A 44 -5.60 2.21 -9.17
N VAL A 45 -4.42 2.83 -9.22
CA VAL A 45 -4.24 4.17 -9.77
C VAL A 45 -4.60 4.20 -11.25
N VAL A 46 -4.13 3.23 -12.04
CA VAL A 46 -4.45 3.12 -13.47
C VAL A 46 -5.96 3.01 -13.66
N LEU A 47 -6.61 2.16 -12.89
CA LEU A 47 -8.05 1.93 -13.01
C LEU A 47 -8.85 3.19 -12.66
N LYS A 48 -8.53 3.85 -11.57
CA LYS A 48 -9.22 5.08 -11.14
C LYS A 48 -8.95 6.24 -12.09
N SER A 49 -7.73 6.34 -12.60
CA SER A 49 -7.35 7.34 -13.58
C SER A 49 -8.14 7.17 -14.88
N SER A 50 -8.26 5.94 -15.36
CA SER A 50 -9.01 5.65 -16.59
C SER A 50 -10.51 5.94 -16.46
N LYS A 51 -11.04 5.93 -15.24
CA LYS A 51 -12.44 6.26 -14.96
C LYS A 51 -12.66 7.73 -14.64
N GLY A 52 -11.63 8.55 -14.73
CA GLY A 52 -11.71 9.97 -14.40
C GLY A 52 -11.89 10.29 -12.91
N LYS A 53 -11.65 9.32 -12.03
CA LYS A 53 -11.81 9.50 -10.58
C LYS A 53 -10.55 9.99 -9.89
N LEU A 54 -9.43 9.96 -10.58
CA LEU A 54 -8.13 10.33 -10.07
C LEU A 54 -7.30 10.92 -11.20
N ASP A 55 -6.60 12.01 -10.94
CA ASP A 55 -5.67 12.60 -11.90
C ASP A 55 -4.27 12.66 -11.29
N VAL A 56 -3.38 11.84 -11.80
CA VAL A 56 -1.95 11.81 -11.46
C VAL A 56 -1.07 12.16 -12.66
N GLY A 57 -1.68 12.64 -13.74
CA GLY A 57 -1.01 12.75 -15.03
C GLY A 57 -0.88 11.38 -15.67
N ASP A 58 0.28 11.09 -16.25
CA ASP A 58 0.56 9.74 -16.76
C ASP A 58 0.79 8.78 -15.59
N PRO A 59 -0.05 7.72 -15.45
CA PRO A 59 0.11 6.78 -14.33
C PRO A 59 1.46 6.07 -14.29
N LEU A 60 2.08 5.78 -15.45
CA LEU A 60 3.39 5.15 -15.45
C LEU A 60 4.48 6.08 -14.92
N GLU A 61 4.42 7.35 -15.29
CA GLU A 61 5.33 8.36 -14.74
C GLU A 61 5.12 8.52 -13.24
N TRP A 62 3.86 8.55 -12.79
CA TRP A 62 3.53 8.60 -11.38
C TRP A 62 4.17 7.43 -10.62
N TRP A 63 4.06 6.22 -11.19
CA TRP A 63 4.62 5.02 -10.59
C TRP A 63 6.15 5.12 -10.46
N GLU A 64 6.82 5.47 -11.54
CA GLU A 64 8.28 5.58 -11.56
C GLU A 64 8.78 6.68 -10.62
N ASN A 65 8.12 7.84 -10.63
CA ASN A 65 8.46 8.94 -9.75
C ASN A 65 8.23 8.58 -8.27
N SER A 66 7.15 7.86 -7.97
CA SER A 66 6.85 7.43 -6.60
C SER A 66 7.91 6.46 -6.08
N LEU A 67 8.32 5.49 -6.89
CA LEU A 67 9.40 4.57 -6.52
C LEU A 67 10.67 5.35 -6.20
N ASN A 68 11.01 6.31 -7.04
CA ASN A 68 12.24 7.10 -6.85
C ASN A 68 12.14 8.01 -5.62
N ASP A 69 11.05 8.77 -5.50
CA ASP A 69 10.89 9.77 -4.44
C ASP A 69 10.80 9.14 -3.05
N LEU A 70 10.21 7.95 -2.97
CA LEU A 70 10.06 7.21 -1.71
C LEU A 70 11.23 6.26 -1.44
N ALA A 71 12.19 6.20 -2.35
CA ALA A 71 13.26 5.20 -2.32
C ALA A 71 12.66 3.79 -2.15
N ALA A 72 11.55 3.53 -2.85
CA ALA A 72 10.79 2.30 -2.68
C ALA A 72 11.21 1.26 -3.71
N THR A 73 11.05 0.00 -3.34
CA THR A 73 11.14 -1.12 -4.27
C THR A 73 9.75 -1.57 -4.67
N SER A 74 9.61 -2.10 -5.88
CA SER A 74 8.32 -2.60 -6.35
C SER A 74 8.08 -4.03 -5.85
N LEU A 75 6.83 -4.35 -5.53
CA LEU A 75 6.41 -5.67 -5.13
C LEU A 75 5.46 -6.24 -6.18
N PRO A 76 5.81 -7.34 -6.86
CA PRO A 76 4.89 -7.97 -7.79
C PRO A 76 3.75 -8.68 -7.06
N PHE A 77 2.64 -8.91 -7.76
CA PHE A 77 1.51 -9.65 -7.21
C PHE A 77 1.64 -11.13 -7.57
N ARG A 78 1.97 -11.95 -6.59
CA ARG A 78 2.32 -13.36 -6.76
C ARG A 78 1.18 -14.30 -6.42
N PRO A 79 1.19 -15.55 -6.92
CA PRO A 79 0.17 -16.54 -6.54
C PRO A 79 0.03 -16.75 -5.04
N ALA A 80 1.14 -16.69 -4.28
CA ALA A 80 1.08 -16.80 -2.83
C ALA A 80 0.25 -15.67 -2.19
N HIS A 81 0.32 -14.46 -2.76
CA HIS A 81 -0.47 -13.32 -2.30
C HIS A 81 -1.96 -13.56 -2.58
N VAL A 82 -2.27 -14.02 -3.79
CA VAL A 82 -3.66 -14.31 -4.17
C VAL A 82 -4.25 -15.39 -3.25
N ALA A 83 -3.49 -16.46 -3.03
CA ALA A 83 -3.93 -17.56 -2.15
C ALA A 83 -4.20 -17.07 -0.72
N ALA A 84 -3.39 -16.15 -0.22
CA ALA A 84 -3.55 -15.61 1.14
C ALA A 84 -4.83 -14.79 1.31
N ILE A 85 -5.34 -14.17 0.24
CA ILE A 85 -6.59 -13.39 0.30
C ILE A 85 -7.74 -14.26 0.81
N ARG A 86 -7.76 -15.53 0.43
CA ARG A 86 -8.82 -16.48 0.80
C ARG A 86 -8.98 -16.61 2.32
N GLY A 87 -7.90 -16.47 3.07
CA GLY A 87 -7.93 -16.63 4.53
C GLY A 87 -8.27 -15.35 5.29
N LEU A 88 -8.48 -14.22 4.62
CA LEU A 88 -8.76 -12.96 5.29
C LEU A 88 -10.20 -12.90 5.81
N ALA A 89 -10.37 -12.34 7.01
CA ALA A 89 -11.69 -12.04 7.55
C ALA A 89 -12.46 -11.11 6.60
N ASN A 90 -13.78 -11.22 6.62
CA ASN A 90 -14.64 -10.43 5.73
C ASN A 90 -14.98 -9.08 6.38
N ILE A 91 -13.98 -8.27 6.64
CA ILE A 91 -14.12 -6.95 7.27
C ILE A 91 -14.18 -5.86 6.20
N HIS A 92 -13.28 -5.91 5.23
CA HIS A 92 -13.16 -4.92 4.16
C HIS A 92 -13.57 -5.55 2.83
N GLN A 93 -14.32 -4.81 2.03
CA GLN A 93 -14.83 -5.32 0.75
C GLN A 93 -13.96 -4.93 -0.45
N ASP A 94 -13.09 -3.93 -0.30
CA ASP A 94 -12.26 -3.45 -1.39
C ASP A 94 -11.21 -4.51 -1.77
N PRO A 95 -11.23 -5.03 -3.01
CA PRO A 95 -10.30 -6.08 -3.41
C PRO A 95 -8.84 -5.61 -3.45
N PHE A 96 -8.58 -4.34 -3.74
CA PHE A 96 -7.21 -3.83 -3.73
C PHE A 96 -6.64 -3.82 -2.32
N ASP A 97 -7.43 -3.35 -1.34
CA ASP A 97 -7.00 -3.32 0.06
C ASP A 97 -6.80 -4.73 0.60
N ARG A 98 -7.69 -5.66 0.26
CA ARG A 98 -7.54 -7.06 0.65
C ARG A 98 -6.26 -7.68 0.07
N ALA A 99 -5.93 -7.35 -1.17
CA ALA A 99 -4.70 -7.81 -1.80
C ALA A 99 -3.46 -7.26 -1.09
N LEU A 100 -3.47 -5.97 -0.72
CA LEU A 100 -2.36 -5.36 0.00
C LEU A 100 -2.18 -5.96 1.39
N ILE A 101 -3.26 -6.23 2.11
CA ILE A 101 -3.21 -6.91 3.41
C ILE A 101 -2.55 -8.28 3.26
N ALA A 102 -2.98 -9.06 2.27
CA ALA A 102 -2.43 -10.39 2.00
C ALA A 102 -0.95 -10.31 1.68
N GLN A 103 -0.53 -9.35 0.86
CA GLN A 103 0.88 -9.15 0.53
C GLN A 103 1.71 -8.84 1.78
N ALA A 104 1.22 -7.93 2.62
CA ALA A 104 1.91 -7.57 3.86
C ALA A 104 2.09 -8.78 4.77
N MET A 105 1.06 -9.62 4.89
CA MET A 105 1.13 -10.82 5.71
C MET A 105 2.13 -11.83 5.17
N VAL A 106 2.09 -12.11 3.87
CA VAL A 106 2.97 -13.10 3.25
C VAL A 106 4.43 -12.66 3.30
N GLU A 107 4.69 -11.38 3.03
CA GLU A 107 6.06 -10.85 2.97
C GLU A 107 6.60 -10.40 4.33
N GLY A 108 5.74 -10.30 5.34
CA GLY A 108 6.15 -9.82 6.66
C GLY A 108 6.36 -8.31 6.75
N PHE A 109 5.72 -7.54 5.89
CA PHE A 109 5.78 -6.08 5.95
C PHE A 109 4.75 -5.50 6.91
N THR A 110 5.03 -4.31 7.43
CA THR A 110 4.03 -3.49 8.12
C THR A 110 3.29 -2.66 7.07
N LEU A 111 1.96 -2.70 7.06
CA LEU A 111 1.17 -1.91 6.13
C LEU A 111 0.96 -0.50 6.67
N LEU A 112 1.28 0.50 5.87
CA LEU A 112 0.99 1.90 6.15
C LEU A 112 -0.34 2.26 5.49
N THR A 113 -1.30 2.74 6.27
CA THR A 113 -2.64 3.01 5.77
C THR A 113 -3.31 4.17 6.50
N SER A 114 -4.23 4.84 5.81
CA SER A 114 -5.16 5.79 6.41
C SER A 114 -6.58 5.22 6.51
N ASP A 115 -6.80 4.00 6.06
CA ASP A 115 -8.11 3.34 6.10
C ASP A 115 -8.43 2.83 7.50
N GLU A 116 -9.62 3.17 8.01
CA GLU A 116 -10.03 2.81 9.37
C GLU A 116 -10.39 1.33 9.54
N LEU A 117 -10.70 0.63 8.45
CA LEU A 117 -11.06 -0.79 8.51
C LEU A 117 -9.84 -1.71 8.54
N ILE A 118 -8.74 -1.31 7.89
CA ILE A 118 -7.56 -2.16 7.77
C ILE A 118 -6.95 -2.53 9.12
N PRO A 119 -6.85 -1.61 10.11
CA PRO A 119 -6.31 -1.99 11.42
C PRO A 119 -7.10 -3.11 12.14
N LYS A 120 -8.35 -3.33 11.75
CA LYS A 120 -9.16 -4.42 12.33
C LYS A 120 -8.64 -5.81 11.97
N TYR A 121 -7.76 -5.92 10.97
CA TYR A 121 -7.08 -7.17 10.62
C TYR A 121 -5.80 -7.39 11.43
N ALA A 122 -5.36 -6.41 12.24
CA ALA A 122 -4.10 -6.48 12.96
C ALA A 122 -4.05 -7.72 13.87
N SER A 123 -2.91 -8.40 13.86
CA SER A 123 -2.68 -9.62 14.60
C SER A 123 -1.17 -9.81 14.78
N ALA A 124 -0.77 -10.93 15.36
CA ALA A 124 0.64 -11.29 15.46
C ALA A 124 1.32 -11.43 14.08
N ARG A 125 0.52 -11.69 13.02
CA ARG A 125 1.01 -11.89 11.66
C ARG A 125 0.86 -10.67 10.77
N PHE A 126 0.14 -9.64 11.23
CA PHE A 126 -0.15 -8.47 10.41
C PHE A 126 -0.04 -7.21 11.24
N ARG A 127 0.96 -6.40 10.92
CA ARG A 127 1.22 -5.11 11.58
C ARG A 127 0.75 -3.97 10.69
N VAL A 128 0.15 -2.95 11.32
CA VAL A 128 -0.42 -1.79 10.66
C VAL A 128 0.02 -0.52 11.38
N ILE A 129 0.36 0.51 10.63
CA ILE A 129 0.56 1.87 11.12
C ILE A 129 -0.37 2.80 10.35
N GLY A 130 -1.16 3.54 11.07
CA GLY A 130 -2.08 4.51 10.48
C GLY A 130 -1.78 5.95 10.82
#